data_55ee89dd7b0257718d5f83afb67c5a0b
#
_entry.id   55ee89dd7b0257718d5f83afb67c5a0b
#
_cell.length_a   1.000
_cell.length_b   1.000
_cell.length_c   1.000
_cell.angle_alpha   90.00
_cell.angle_beta   90.00
_cell.angle_gamma   90.00
#
_symmetry.space_group_name_H-M   'P 1'
#
loop_
_entity.id
_entity.type
_entity.pdbx_description
1 polymer ?
#
loop_
_entity_poly.entity_id
_entity_poly.type
_entity_poly.pdbx_seq_one_letter_code
_entity_poly.pdbx_strand_id
1 'polypeptide(L)'
;MSKPFRILSIDGGGIRGILPGQLLVVLEKKLQTLSKNPKARIADYFDMIAGTSTGGILTCLYLYPDEKNPNRPLFTAKEAVDLYLENGGGIFKESSIRNDAGMRQEKYPVIAIEALLKKYFKNTRLSELLKPCLITSYNISARSTHFFTQHDAKKSKAYDFYLYDVARGTSAAPTYFEPAGVKSLSGVVYPVVDGGVFASNPALCAFA
;
A
#
# COMPACT_ATOMS: atom_id res chain seq x y z
N MET A 1 -6.16 25.32 22.13
CA MET A 1 -5.09 24.72 21.28
C MET A 1 -5.74 23.84 20.25
N SER A 2 -5.39 23.96 18.96
CA SER A 2 -5.87 23.06 17.92
C SER A 2 -5.39 21.65 18.18
N LYS A 3 -6.24 20.66 17.89
CA LYS A 3 -5.86 19.24 17.99
C LYS A 3 -4.69 18.96 17.02
N PRO A 4 -3.60 18.32 17.46
CA PRO A 4 -2.50 17.99 16.57
C PRO A 4 -2.97 17.02 15.47
N PHE A 5 -2.56 17.28 14.22
CA PHE A 5 -2.78 16.36 13.10
C PHE A 5 -1.72 15.25 13.16
N ARG A 6 -2.17 13.99 13.18
CA ARG A 6 -1.31 12.83 13.38
C ARG A 6 -1.15 12.07 12.08
N ILE A 7 0.08 11.95 11.61
CA ILE A 7 0.45 11.20 10.41
C ILE A 7 1.19 9.93 10.83
N LEU A 8 0.75 8.78 10.35
CA LEU A 8 1.51 7.53 10.40
C LEU A 8 2.25 7.36 9.09
N SER A 9 3.58 7.29 9.13
CA SER A 9 4.44 7.02 7.97
C SER A 9 5.00 5.61 8.06
N ILE A 10 4.83 4.81 6.99
CA ILE A 10 5.24 3.41 6.91
C ILE A 10 6.21 3.24 5.73
N ASP A 11 7.45 2.89 6.06
CA ASP A 11 8.54 2.74 5.10
C ASP A 11 8.33 1.56 4.15
N GLY A 12 8.93 1.67 2.97
CA GLY A 12 9.07 0.57 2.04
C GLY A 12 10.15 -0.44 2.49
N GLY A 13 10.15 -1.63 1.86
CA GLY A 13 11.19 -2.61 2.18
C GLY A 13 10.93 -4.05 1.71
N GLY A 14 10.03 -4.29 0.79
CA GLY A 14 9.70 -5.63 0.30
C GLY A 14 9.21 -6.54 1.42
N ILE A 15 9.71 -7.78 1.51
CA ILE A 15 9.34 -8.71 2.58
C ILE A 15 9.63 -8.17 4.00
N ARG A 16 10.58 -7.23 4.13
CA ARG A 16 10.90 -6.59 5.42
C ARG A 16 9.77 -5.70 5.95
N GLY A 17 8.70 -5.45 5.17
CA GLY A 17 7.45 -4.83 5.63
C GLY A 17 6.80 -5.57 6.81
N ILE A 18 7.19 -6.83 7.06
CA ILE A 18 6.83 -7.56 8.27
C ILE A 18 7.30 -6.80 9.53
N LEU A 19 8.46 -6.15 9.50
CA LEU A 19 9.03 -5.45 10.66
C LEU A 19 8.15 -4.26 11.11
N PRO A 20 7.87 -3.24 10.27
CA PRO A 20 6.95 -2.17 10.66
C PRO A 20 5.55 -2.72 10.96
N GLY A 21 5.09 -3.74 10.24
CA GLY A 21 3.82 -4.39 10.51
C GLY A 21 3.75 -4.96 11.92
N GLN A 22 4.77 -5.69 12.40
CA GLN A 22 4.82 -6.22 13.77
C GLN A 22 4.86 -5.11 14.82
N LEU A 23 5.57 -4.01 14.56
CA LEU A 23 5.53 -2.84 15.45
C LEU A 23 4.10 -2.28 15.54
N LEU A 24 3.37 -2.22 14.44
CA LEU A 24 1.98 -1.76 14.42
C LEU A 24 1.02 -2.73 15.10
N VAL A 25 1.28 -4.04 15.08
CA VAL A 25 0.53 -5.03 15.90
C VAL A 25 0.69 -4.72 17.40
N VAL A 26 1.91 -4.47 17.84
CA VAL A 26 2.18 -4.10 19.25
C VAL A 26 1.53 -2.77 19.60
N LEU A 27 1.63 -1.78 18.69
CA LEU A 27 1.00 -0.47 18.87
C LEU A 27 -0.52 -0.59 18.97
N GLU A 28 -1.19 -1.33 18.07
CA GLU A 28 -2.64 -1.51 18.12
C GLU A 28 -3.09 -2.14 19.44
N LYS A 29 -2.41 -3.18 19.91
CA LYS A 29 -2.68 -3.80 21.22
C LYS A 29 -2.55 -2.80 22.37
N LYS A 30 -1.49 -1.97 22.36
CA LYS A 30 -1.26 -0.96 23.38
C LYS A 30 -2.36 0.12 23.36
N LEU A 31 -2.77 0.56 22.16
CA LEU A 31 -3.87 1.51 21.98
C LEU A 31 -5.21 0.93 22.47
N GLN A 32 -5.49 -0.34 22.19
CA GLN A 32 -6.67 -1.05 22.71
C GLN A 32 -6.70 -1.07 24.23
N THR A 33 -5.55 -1.37 24.86
CA THR A 33 -5.44 -1.39 26.33
C THR A 33 -5.63 0.00 26.93
N LEU A 34 -4.94 1.02 26.42
CA LEU A 34 -4.99 2.38 26.94
C LEU A 34 -6.37 3.03 26.76
N SER A 35 -7.03 2.77 25.65
CA SER A 35 -8.39 3.28 25.37
C SER A 35 -9.49 2.46 26.03
N LYS A 36 -9.17 1.31 26.63
CA LYS A 36 -10.15 0.32 27.12
C LYS A 36 -11.14 -0.12 26.04
N ASN A 37 -10.72 -0.06 24.76
CA ASN A 37 -11.52 -0.46 23.62
C ASN A 37 -10.83 -1.60 22.85
N PRO A 38 -11.20 -2.87 23.05
CA PRO A 38 -10.59 -4.02 22.38
C PRO A 38 -10.84 -4.05 20.88
N LYS A 39 -11.78 -3.22 20.40
CA LYS A 39 -12.09 -3.09 18.98
C LYS A 39 -11.35 -1.94 18.31
N ALA A 40 -10.52 -1.16 19.02
CA ALA A 40 -9.75 -0.07 18.41
C ALA A 40 -8.81 -0.57 17.32
N ARG A 41 -8.61 0.25 16.30
CA ARG A 41 -7.77 -0.01 15.13
C ARG A 41 -6.74 1.10 14.94
N ILE A 42 -5.66 0.82 14.22
CA ILE A 42 -4.65 1.83 13.85
C ILE A 42 -5.30 3.09 13.28
N ALA A 43 -6.23 2.94 12.33
CA ALA A 43 -6.91 4.05 11.69
C ALA A 43 -7.68 4.98 12.65
N ASP A 44 -8.04 4.53 13.84
CA ASP A 44 -8.79 5.35 14.81
C ASP A 44 -7.91 6.45 15.43
N TYR A 45 -6.59 6.30 15.40
CA TYR A 45 -5.63 7.15 16.11
C TYR A 45 -4.81 8.08 15.22
N PHE A 46 -4.88 7.90 13.92
CA PHE A 46 -4.18 8.73 12.94
C PHE A 46 -5.18 9.44 12.04
N ASP A 47 -4.84 10.67 11.67
CA ASP A 47 -5.65 11.50 10.78
C ASP A 47 -5.29 11.23 9.31
N MET A 48 -4.06 10.75 9.05
CA MET A 48 -3.55 10.33 7.74
C MET A 48 -2.58 9.17 7.90
N ILE A 49 -2.55 8.27 6.91
CA ILE A 49 -1.52 7.22 6.81
C ILE A 49 -0.80 7.36 5.46
N ALA A 50 0.53 7.38 5.52
CA ALA A 50 1.38 7.42 4.32
C ALA A 50 2.21 6.13 4.23
N GLY A 51 2.41 5.63 3.01
CA GLY A 51 3.16 4.40 2.80
C GLY A 51 3.89 4.35 1.46
N THR A 52 5.03 3.67 1.45
CA THR A 52 5.81 3.36 0.25
C THR A 52 5.92 1.86 0.08
N SER A 53 5.71 1.34 -1.14
CA SER A 53 5.92 -0.08 -1.42
C SER A 53 5.10 -0.98 -0.50
N THR A 54 5.71 -1.88 0.25
CA THR A 54 5.04 -2.68 1.29
C THR A 54 4.32 -1.82 2.33
N GLY A 55 4.87 -0.65 2.70
CA GLY A 55 4.19 0.33 3.56
C GLY A 55 2.93 0.89 2.91
N GLY A 56 2.91 1.05 1.59
CA GLY A 56 1.72 1.42 0.82
C GLY A 56 0.64 0.33 0.84
N ILE A 57 1.03 -0.94 0.71
CA ILE A 57 0.10 -2.07 0.84
C ILE A 57 -0.48 -2.13 2.26
N LEU A 58 0.34 -1.97 3.30
CA LEU A 58 -0.12 -1.90 4.69
C LEU A 58 -1.08 -0.73 4.90
N THR A 59 -0.80 0.45 4.31
CA THR A 59 -1.69 1.62 4.33
C THR A 59 -3.06 1.27 3.74
N CYS A 60 -3.11 0.61 2.58
CA CYS A 60 -4.36 0.15 1.98
C CYS A 60 -5.12 -0.78 2.93
N LEU A 61 -4.45 -1.77 3.55
CA LEU A 61 -5.08 -2.73 4.46
C LEU A 61 -5.63 -2.06 5.74
N TYR A 62 -4.87 -1.15 6.37
CA TYR A 62 -5.31 -0.47 7.58
C TYR A 62 -6.47 0.51 7.36
N LEU A 63 -6.65 0.98 6.13
CA LEU A 63 -7.73 1.90 5.76
C LEU A 63 -8.84 1.23 4.97
N TYR A 64 -8.76 -0.07 4.71
CA TYR A 64 -9.74 -0.82 3.94
C TYR A 64 -11.06 -0.93 4.70
N PRO A 65 -12.19 -0.45 4.14
CA PRO A 65 -13.47 -0.48 4.84
C PRO A 65 -14.02 -1.91 4.98
N ASP A 66 -14.66 -2.21 6.11
CA ASP A 66 -15.41 -3.43 6.31
C ASP A 66 -16.76 -3.34 5.59
N GLU A 67 -17.10 -4.32 4.75
CA GLU A 67 -18.37 -4.37 4.02
C GLU A 67 -19.60 -4.35 4.95
N LYS A 68 -19.49 -4.94 6.16
CA LYS A 68 -20.56 -4.98 7.15
C LYS A 68 -20.63 -3.72 8.03
N ASN A 69 -19.51 -3.02 8.14
CA ASN A 69 -19.40 -1.77 8.89
C ASN A 69 -18.48 -0.79 8.17
N PRO A 70 -19.01 -0.06 7.15
CA PRO A 70 -18.19 0.79 6.27
C PRO A 70 -17.41 1.93 6.94
N ASN A 71 -17.69 2.21 8.21
CA ASN A 71 -16.95 3.21 8.98
C ASN A 71 -15.78 2.63 9.78
N ARG A 72 -15.48 1.35 9.59
CA ARG A 72 -14.42 0.65 10.32
C ARG A 72 -13.48 -0.09 9.37
N PRO A 73 -12.17 -0.19 9.73
CA PRO A 73 -11.26 -1.05 8.99
C PRO A 73 -11.67 -2.52 9.11
N LEU A 74 -11.61 -3.23 7.99
CA LEU A 74 -11.81 -4.68 7.93
C LEU A 74 -10.70 -5.42 8.70
N PHE A 75 -9.45 -5.04 8.45
CA PHE A 75 -8.28 -5.75 8.97
C PHE A 75 -7.78 -5.14 10.29
N THR A 76 -7.41 -6.00 11.23
CA THR A 76 -6.56 -5.67 12.36
C THR A 76 -5.11 -5.52 11.89
N ALA A 77 -4.27 -4.89 12.70
CA ALA A 77 -2.83 -4.83 12.40
C ALA A 77 -2.22 -6.24 12.28
N LYS A 78 -2.68 -7.20 13.10
CA LYS A 78 -2.22 -8.59 13.05
C LYS A 78 -2.62 -9.26 11.74
N GLU A 79 -3.88 -9.19 11.34
CA GLU A 79 -4.36 -9.79 10.08
C GLU A 79 -3.61 -9.22 8.87
N ALA A 80 -3.35 -7.91 8.84
CA ALA A 80 -2.56 -7.29 7.78
C ALA A 80 -1.13 -7.87 7.68
N VAL A 81 -0.47 -8.15 8.81
CA VAL A 81 0.87 -8.78 8.82
C VAL A 81 0.80 -10.26 8.47
N ASP A 82 -0.21 -10.97 8.95
CA ASP A 82 -0.39 -12.40 8.65
C ASP A 82 -0.50 -12.62 7.12
N LEU A 83 -1.10 -11.68 6.37
CA LEU A 83 -1.14 -11.73 4.91
C LEU A 83 0.27 -11.77 4.29
N TYR A 84 1.24 -11.03 4.86
CA TYR A 84 2.63 -11.08 4.41
C TYR A 84 3.30 -12.40 4.77
N LEU A 85 3.05 -12.90 5.98
CA LEU A 85 3.64 -14.16 6.45
C LEU A 85 3.13 -15.36 5.65
N GLU A 86 1.83 -15.40 5.37
CA GLU A 86 1.21 -16.50 4.64
C GLU A 86 1.54 -16.50 3.13
N ASN A 87 1.65 -15.32 2.54
CA ASN A 87 1.77 -15.19 1.08
C ASN A 87 3.17 -14.76 0.61
N GLY A 88 4.02 -14.25 1.51
CA GLY A 88 5.34 -13.72 1.16
C GLY A 88 6.24 -14.74 0.48
N GLY A 89 6.20 -16.01 0.92
CA GLY A 89 6.96 -17.10 0.29
C GLY A 89 6.56 -17.37 -1.16
N GLY A 90 5.29 -17.15 -1.52
CA GLY A 90 4.80 -17.29 -2.91
C GLY A 90 5.12 -16.08 -3.79
N ILE A 91 5.01 -14.87 -3.23
CA ILE A 91 5.26 -13.60 -3.95
C ILE A 91 6.75 -13.41 -4.22
N PHE A 92 7.61 -13.70 -3.22
CA PHE A 92 9.05 -13.46 -3.28
C PHE A 92 9.86 -14.72 -3.62
N LYS A 93 9.21 -15.75 -4.17
CA LYS A 93 9.90 -16.94 -4.68
C LYS A 93 10.58 -16.58 -6.00
N GLU A 94 11.91 -16.67 -6.02
CA GLU A 94 12.68 -16.39 -7.24
C GLU A 94 12.23 -17.31 -8.40
N SER A 95 11.93 -16.70 -9.54
CA SER A 95 11.80 -17.47 -10.77
C SER A 95 13.19 -17.90 -11.22
N SER A 96 13.48 -19.19 -11.12
CA SER A 96 14.78 -19.78 -11.49
C SER A 96 14.99 -19.91 -13.01
N ILE A 97 14.33 -19.10 -13.83
CA ILE A 97 14.48 -19.18 -15.28
C ILE A 97 15.64 -18.26 -15.69
N ARG A 98 16.82 -18.84 -15.76
CA ARG A 98 17.92 -18.30 -16.57
C ARG A 98 17.59 -18.60 -18.04
N ASN A 99 17.34 -17.56 -18.83
CA ASN A 99 17.40 -17.71 -20.29
C ASN A 99 18.87 -17.69 -20.73
N ASP A 100 19.23 -18.61 -21.66
CA ASP A 100 20.59 -18.74 -22.23
C ASP A 100 21.14 -17.49 -22.91
N ALA A 101 20.35 -16.40 -23.02
CA ALA A 101 20.72 -15.15 -23.66
C ALA A 101 21.27 -14.09 -22.70
N GLY A 102 21.48 -14.37 -21.41
CA GLY A 102 22.11 -13.43 -20.46
C GLY A 102 21.25 -12.21 -20.09
N MET A 103 20.04 -12.05 -20.60
CA MET A 103 19.11 -11.01 -20.18
C MET A 103 18.45 -11.40 -18.86
N ARG A 104 18.56 -10.50 -17.87
CA ARG A 104 17.87 -10.67 -16.57
C ARG A 104 16.38 -10.56 -16.77
N GLN A 105 15.65 -11.69 -16.66
CA GLN A 105 14.21 -11.65 -16.42
C GLN A 105 13.94 -11.15 -15.01
N GLU A 106 12.76 -10.57 -14.84
CA GLU A 106 12.27 -10.11 -13.53
C GLU A 106 12.33 -11.25 -12.51
N LYS A 107 12.70 -10.87 -11.28
CA LYS A 107 13.03 -11.83 -10.23
C LYS A 107 11.80 -12.59 -9.72
N TYR A 108 10.61 -11.98 -9.82
CA TYR A 108 9.37 -12.53 -9.26
C TYR A 108 8.20 -12.51 -10.27
N PRO A 109 7.36 -13.55 -10.27
CA PRO A 109 6.20 -13.61 -11.15
C PRO A 109 5.14 -12.57 -10.74
N VAL A 110 4.82 -11.63 -11.64
CA VAL A 110 3.81 -10.58 -11.44
C VAL A 110 2.42 -11.18 -11.21
N ILE A 111 2.08 -12.26 -11.89
CA ILE A 111 0.76 -12.91 -11.82
C ILE A 111 0.37 -13.27 -10.38
N ALA A 112 1.34 -13.75 -9.58
CA ALA A 112 1.07 -14.18 -8.20
C ALA A 112 0.69 -13.00 -7.29
N ILE A 113 1.44 -11.88 -7.36
CA ILE A 113 1.13 -10.69 -6.56
C ILE A 113 -0.17 -10.03 -7.01
N GLU A 114 -0.42 -9.94 -8.32
CA GLU A 114 -1.67 -9.35 -8.85
C GLU A 114 -2.91 -10.14 -8.45
N ALA A 115 -2.86 -11.47 -8.54
CA ALA A 115 -3.94 -12.34 -8.10
C ALA A 115 -4.24 -12.17 -6.61
N LEU A 116 -3.18 -12.05 -5.79
CA LEU A 116 -3.31 -11.84 -4.36
C LEU A 116 -3.92 -10.47 -4.04
N LEU A 117 -3.42 -9.40 -4.66
CA LEU A 117 -3.94 -8.05 -4.44
C LEU A 117 -5.41 -7.94 -4.86
N LYS A 118 -5.80 -8.53 -6.00
CA LYS A 118 -7.20 -8.60 -6.43
C LYS A 118 -8.09 -9.39 -5.48
N LYS A 119 -7.58 -10.50 -4.92
CA LYS A 119 -8.30 -11.31 -3.93
C LYS A 119 -8.65 -10.48 -2.68
N TYR A 120 -7.70 -9.69 -2.17
CA TYR A 120 -7.88 -8.95 -0.91
C TYR A 120 -8.57 -7.61 -1.10
N PHE A 121 -8.24 -6.86 -2.14
CA PHE A 121 -8.80 -5.53 -2.37
C PHE A 121 -10.06 -5.52 -3.24
N LYS A 122 -10.38 -6.63 -3.89
CA LYS A 122 -11.57 -6.75 -4.75
C LYS A 122 -11.69 -5.55 -5.71
N ASN A 123 -12.88 -4.93 -5.77
CA ASN A 123 -13.16 -3.75 -6.59
C ASN A 123 -13.18 -2.45 -5.76
N THR A 124 -12.63 -2.45 -4.56
CA THR A 124 -12.59 -1.25 -3.71
C THR A 124 -11.65 -0.21 -4.33
N ARG A 125 -12.09 1.04 -4.30
CA ARG A 125 -11.39 2.18 -4.90
C ARG A 125 -10.60 2.96 -3.85
N LEU A 126 -9.62 3.72 -4.30
CA LEU A 126 -8.82 4.61 -3.46
C LEU A 126 -9.69 5.65 -2.74
N SER A 127 -10.72 6.18 -3.42
CA SER A 127 -11.69 7.12 -2.85
C SER A 127 -12.50 6.55 -1.69
N GLU A 128 -12.63 5.23 -1.58
CA GLU A 128 -13.44 4.54 -0.57
C GLU A 128 -12.66 4.24 0.72
N LEU A 129 -11.37 4.48 0.76
CA LEU A 129 -10.57 4.32 1.98
C LEU A 129 -11.12 5.20 3.12
N LEU A 130 -10.97 4.72 4.36
CA LEU A 130 -11.60 5.33 5.55
C LEU A 130 -11.02 6.69 5.94
N LYS A 131 -9.76 6.94 5.60
CA LYS A 131 -9.03 8.17 6.00
C LYS A 131 -8.17 8.67 4.86
N PRO A 132 -7.73 9.94 4.91
CA PRO A 132 -6.69 10.45 4.04
C PRO A 132 -5.48 9.52 4.01
N CYS A 133 -4.95 9.29 2.82
CA CYS A 133 -3.71 8.55 2.63
C CYS A 133 -2.84 9.20 1.56
N LEU A 134 -1.54 8.93 1.62
CA LEU A 134 -0.59 9.21 0.58
C LEU A 134 0.25 7.95 0.31
N ILE A 135 0.16 7.43 -0.91
CA ILE A 135 0.91 6.25 -1.33
C ILE A 135 1.82 6.64 -2.47
N THR A 136 3.12 6.41 -2.30
CA THR A 136 4.14 6.87 -3.23
C THR A 136 4.30 5.92 -4.42
N SER A 137 4.58 6.49 -5.59
CA SER A 137 4.96 5.79 -6.80
C SER A 137 5.72 6.75 -7.71
N TYR A 138 6.38 6.25 -8.75
CA TYR A 138 7.10 7.07 -9.72
C TYR A 138 6.61 6.79 -11.13
N ASN A 139 6.13 7.82 -11.83
CA ASN A 139 5.66 7.72 -13.21
C ASN A 139 6.85 7.79 -14.17
N ILE A 140 7.16 6.68 -14.84
CA ILE A 140 8.32 6.56 -15.72
C ILE A 140 8.14 7.32 -17.05
N SER A 141 6.90 7.49 -17.54
CA SER A 141 6.63 8.27 -18.77
C SER A 141 6.76 9.77 -18.51
N ALA A 142 6.18 10.25 -17.40
CA ALA A 142 6.26 11.66 -17.03
C ALA A 142 7.60 12.03 -16.37
N ARG A 143 8.42 11.04 -15.98
CA ARG A 143 9.67 11.22 -15.22
C ARG A 143 9.47 12.05 -13.96
N SER A 144 8.39 11.77 -13.23
CA SER A 144 7.99 12.54 -12.05
C SER A 144 7.47 11.64 -10.94
N THR A 145 7.53 12.15 -9.71
CA THR A 145 6.86 11.52 -8.57
C THR A 145 5.36 11.43 -8.82
N HIS A 146 4.75 10.34 -8.40
CA HIS A 146 3.31 10.13 -8.47
C HIS A 146 2.80 9.72 -7.09
N PHE A 147 1.78 10.42 -6.61
CA PHE A 147 1.16 10.15 -5.33
C PHE A 147 -0.28 9.70 -5.56
N PHE A 148 -0.62 8.55 -5.04
CA PHE A 148 -1.99 8.10 -4.91
C PHE A 148 -2.55 8.65 -3.60
N THR A 149 -3.48 9.61 -3.68
CA THR A 149 -4.11 10.20 -2.50
C THR A 149 -5.61 9.99 -2.51
N GLN A 150 -6.19 9.67 -1.35
CA GLN A 150 -7.66 9.56 -1.22
C GLN A 150 -8.34 10.91 -1.51
N HIS A 151 -7.68 12.00 -1.15
CA HIS A 151 -8.20 13.35 -1.34
C HIS A 151 -8.47 13.68 -2.81
N ASP A 152 -7.51 13.39 -3.69
CA ASP A 152 -7.66 13.63 -5.12
C ASP A 152 -8.59 12.62 -5.77
N ALA A 153 -8.55 11.36 -5.31
CA ALA A 153 -9.46 10.31 -5.74
C ALA A 153 -10.94 10.68 -5.51
N LYS A 154 -11.26 11.33 -4.39
CA LYS A 154 -12.61 11.83 -4.10
C LYS A 154 -13.04 13.00 -4.98
N LYS A 155 -12.09 13.75 -5.53
CA LYS A 155 -12.38 14.91 -6.38
C LYS A 155 -12.59 14.57 -7.84
N SER A 156 -11.86 13.54 -8.34
CA SER A 156 -11.86 13.24 -9.77
C SER A 156 -11.58 11.77 -10.07
N LYS A 157 -12.35 11.20 -11.00
CA LYS A 157 -12.11 9.85 -11.54
C LYS A 157 -10.74 9.69 -12.21
N ALA A 158 -10.10 10.80 -12.60
CA ALA A 158 -8.74 10.77 -13.15
C ALA A 158 -7.68 10.38 -12.11
N TYR A 159 -7.97 10.60 -10.83
CA TYR A 159 -7.10 10.25 -9.70
C TYR A 159 -7.68 9.14 -8.83
N ASP A 160 -8.81 8.54 -9.22
CA ASP A 160 -9.38 7.40 -8.52
C ASP A 160 -9.01 6.10 -9.22
N PHE A 161 -8.55 5.11 -8.44
CA PHE A 161 -7.98 3.86 -8.91
C PHE A 161 -8.52 2.70 -8.08
N TYR A 162 -8.52 1.49 -8.63
CA TYR A 162 -8.72 0.31 -7.79
C TYR A 162 -7.52 0.11 -6.86
N LEU A 163 -7.78 -0.29 -5.62
CA LEU A 163 -6.72 -0.45 -4.60
C LEU A 163 -5.69 -1.51 -4.99
N TYR A 164 -6.09 -2.57 -5.68
CA TYR A 164 -5.14 -3.58 -6.16
C TYR A 164 -4.14 -3.00 -7.16
N ASP A 165 -4.55 -2.03 -8.01
CA ASP A 165 -3.66 -1.32 -8.94
C ASP A 165 -2.74 -0.34 -8.20
N VAL A 166 -3.26 0.39 -7.21
CA VAL A 166 -2.44 1.27 -6.34
C VAL A 166 -1.37 0.46 -5.61
N ALA A 167 -1.77 -0.65 -4.99
CA ALA A 167 -0.87 -1.54 -4.27
C ALA A 167 0.18 -2.17 -5.20
N ARG A 168 -0.22 -2.57 -6.43
CA ARG A 168 0.69 -3.08 -7.46
C ARG A 168 1.66 -1.99 -7.91
N GLY A 169 1.19 -0.76 -8.16
CA GLY A 169 2.01 0.36 -8.61
C GLY A 169 3.08 0.77 -7.60
N THR A 170 2.69 0.93 -6.33
CA THR A 170 3.64 1.32 -5.27
C THR A 170 4.68 0.25 -4.99
N SER A 171 4.40 -1.04 -5.26
CA SER A 171 5.29 -2.18 -5.02
C SER A 171 6.02 -2.69 -6.27
N ALA A 172 5.94 -1.98 -7.39
CA ALA A 172 6.60 -2.33 -8.65
C ALA A 172 8.12 -2.03 -8.61
N ALA A 173 8.85 -2.64 -7.67
CA ALA A 173 10.27 -2.38 -7.45
C ALA A 173 11.10 -2.79 -8.68
N PRO A 174 11.86 -1.85 -9.29
CA PRO A 174 12.74 -2.16 -10.41
C PRO A 174 13.69 -3.32 -10.12
N THR A 175 14.00 -4.13 -11.11
CA THR A 175 14.78 -5.37 -11.05
C THR A 175 14.09 -6.55 -10.37
N TYR A 176 13.03 -6.33 -9.60
CA TYR A 176 12.22 -7.38 -8.96
C TYR A 176 10.93 -7.62 -9.71
N PHE A 177 10.26 -6.56 -10.13
CA PHE A 177 9.01 -6.60 -10.89
C PHE A 177 9.08 -5.65 -12.09
N GLU A 178 8.31 -5.98 -13.13
CA GLU A 178 8.05 -5.05 -14.23
C GLU A 178 7.24 -3.83 -13.77
N PRO A 179 7.36 -2.68 -14.48
CA PRO A 179 6.52 -1.52 -14.23
C PRO A 179 5.03 -1.87 -14.28
N ALA A 180 4.25 -1.25 -13.42
CA ALA A 180 2.81 -1.44 -13.37
C ALA A 180 2.08 -0.42 -14.26
N GLY A 181 1.16 -0.88 -15.10
CA GLY A 181 0.24 -0.03 -15.84
C GLY A 181 -1.01 0.26 -15.00
N VAL A 182 -0.97 1.26 -14.12
CA VAL A 182 -2.08 1.59 -13.23
C VAL A 182 -3.12 2.42 -13.97
N LYS A 183 -4.35 1.90 -14.06
CA LYS A 183 -5.45 2.54 -14.80
C LYS A 183 -6.41 3.28 -13.88
N SER A 184 -6.58 4.58 -14.12
CA SER A 184 -7.59 5.37 -13.41
C SER A 184 -9.02 5.04 -13.87
N LEU A 185 -10.02 5.41 -13.10
CA LEU A 185 -11.43 5.24 -13.46
C LEU A 185 -11.87 6.13 -14.64
N SER A 186 -11.05 7.12 -15.05
CA SER A 186 -11.25 7.86 -16.29
C SER A 186 -10.66 7.17 -17.51
N GLY A 187 -9.96 6.04 -17.35
CA GLY A 187 -9.35 5.27 -18.40
C GLY A 187 -7.89 5.62 -18.72
N VAL A 188 -7.31 6.63 -18.08
CA VAL A 188 -5.90 7.00 -18.24
C VAL A 188 -5.01 5.96 -17.57
N VAL A 189 -3.97 5.50 -18.29
CA VAL A 189 -2.98 4.54 -17.77
C VAL A 189 -1.70 5.27 -17.37
N TYR A 190 -1.25 5.02 -16.15
CA TYR A 190 -0.02 5.55 -15.59
C TYR A 190 1.01 4.41 -15.50
N PRO A 191 2.07 4.42 -16.31
CA PRO A 191 3.15 3.45 -16.17
C PRO A 191 4.03 3.88 -14.99
N VAL A 192 3.96 3.11 -13.91
CA VAL A 192 4.61 3.47 -12.66
C VAL A 192 5.53 2.36 -12.15
N VAL A 193 6.52 2.77 -11.36
CA VAL A 193 7.38 1.90 -10.57
C VAL A 193 7.26 2.26 -9.09
N ASP A 194 7.83 1.42 -8.22
CA ASP A 194 7.85 1.58 -6.77
C ASP A 194 8.30 2.98 -6.34
N GLY A 195 7.58 3.58 -5.41
CA GLY A 195 7.91 4.89 -4.84
C GLY A 195 9.24 4.93 -4.09
N GLY A 196 9.78 3.76 -3.73
CA GLY A 196 11.10 3.63 -3.10
C GLY A 196 12.26 4.16 -3.93
N VAL A 197 12.07 4.37 -5.24
CA VAL A 197 13.10 4.98 -6.12
C VAL A 197 13.39 6.44 -5.76
N PHE A 198 12.48 7.12 -5.05
CA PHE A 198 12.70 8.50 -4.59
C PHE A 198 12.39 8.71 -3.10
N ALA A 199 11.44 7.97 -2.53
CA ALA A 199 11.01 8.13 -1.14
C ALA A 199 10.69 6.78 -0.49
N SER A 200 11.70 6.01 -0.05
CA SER A 200 11.48 4.81 0.76
C SER A 200 10.77 5.12 2.07
N ASN A 201 11.03 6.30 2.66
CA ASN A 201 10.30 6.86 3.79
C ASN A 201 9.41 8.00 3.30
N PRO A 202 8.07 7.88 3.37
CA PRO A 202 7.15 8.87 2.83
C PRO A 202 6.82 10.02 3.81
N ALA A 203 7.48 10.12 4.98
CA ALA A 203 7.12 11.08 6.02
C ALA A 203 7.17 12.54 5.52
N LEU A 204 8.24 12.91 4.81
CA LEU A 204 8.35 14.27 4.27
C LEU A 204 7.29 14.56 3.21
N CYS A 205 6.98 13.58 2.35
CA CYS A 205 5.94 13.72 1.33
C CYS A 205 4.54 13.90 1.94
N ALA A 206 4.30 13.27 3.10
CA ALA A 206 3.01 13.37 3.80
C ALA A 206 2.89 14.65 4.65
N PHE A 207 4.01 15.26 5.01
CA PHE A 207 4.05 16.51 5.78
C PHE A 207 3.91 17.75 4.90
N ALA A 208 4.45 17.71 3.68
CA ALA A 208 4.44 18.82 2.72
C ALA A 208 3.05 19.01 2.10
#